data_679d0aa83eff1a7d57e7fd7982d648c2
#
_entry.id   679d0aa83eff1a7d57e7fd7982d648c2
#
_cell.length_a   1.000
_cell.length_b   1.000
_cell.length_c   1.000
_cell.angle_alpha   90.00
_cell.angle_beta   90.00
_cell.angle_gamma   90.00
#
_symmetry.space_group_name_H-M   'P 1'
#
loop_
_entity.id
_entity.type
_entity.pdbx_description
1 polymer ?
#
loop_
_entity_poly.entity_id
_entity_poly.type
_entity_poly.pdbx_seq_one_letter_code
_entity_poly.pdbx_strand_id
1 'polypeptide(L)'
;RISSSHLTPSLREYTKENMPKFDEFWKKATDIHAELGVSCMVQPSLPRIENEDDAKVVSEIFNRAGEITKKAGILWGYHNHSNEFKRVLKAGEKPEQNPNPWAPPKGTYIEELFLKNTDPDKVMFELDVYWAVMGQQDPVEWMENYPNRFKLLHIKDRWIIGDSGMMNFPNIFKKAYEIGILGYYVELEGDKKGRTQFEGVEKSAAYLQAAPFVK
;
A
#
# COMPACT_ATOMS: atom_id res chain seq x y z
N ARG A 1 0.05 15.94 -16.16
CA ARG A 1 1.10 15.81 -15.12
C ARG A 1 1.00 14.43 -14.51
N ILE A 2 2.11 13.71 -14.40
CA ILE A 2 2.18 12.43 -13.67
C ILE A 2 2.45 12.77 -12.21
N SER A 3 1.53 12.42 -11.30
CA SER A 3 1.67 12.73 -9.87
C SER A 3 2.31 11.59 -9.09
N SER A 4 2.03 10.34 -9.45
CA SER A 4 2.60 9.14 -8.84
C SER A 4 2.89 8.07 -9.88
N SER A 5 3.76 7.14 -9.54
CA SER A 5 4.01 5.94 -10.34
C SER A 5 4.28 4.73 -9.46
N HIS A 6 3.80 3.58 -9.89
CA HIS A 6 4.12 2.29 -9.30
C HIS A 6 5.39 1.71 -9.94
N LEU A 7 6.35 1.30 -9.10
CA LEU A 7 7.64 0.76 -9.51
C LEU A 7 8.03 -0.43 -8.65
N THR A 8 8.48 -1.49 -9.30
CA THR A 8 8.98 -2.68 -8.61
C THR A 8 10.41 -2.96 -9.07
N PRO A 9 11.39 -3.04 -8.14
CA PRO A 9 12.71 -3.55 -8.47
C PRO A 9 12.62 -4.98 -9.03
N SER A 10 13.40 -5.29 -10.05
CA SER A 10 13.47 -6.64 -10.64
C SER A 10 14.12 -7.67 -9.70
N LEU A 11 14.72 -7.23 -8.60
CA LEU A 11 15.34 -8.06 -7.59
C LEU A 11 14.28 -8.75 -6.74
N ARG A 12 14.37 -10.08 -6.62
CA ARG A 12 13.42 -10.88 -5.84
C ARG A 12 13.85 -11.10 -4.38
N GLU A 13 15.14 -11.00 -4.11
CA GLU A 13 15.74 -11.28 -2.81
C GLU A 13 16.05 -9.97 -2.09
N TYR A 14 15.22 -9.64 -1.13
CA TYR A 14 15.37 -8.47 -0.27
C TYR A 14 16.26 -8.83 0.92
N THR A 15 17.57 -8.77 0.70
CA THR A 15 18.59 -9.08 1.70
C THR A 15 19.55 -7.91 1.89
N LYS A 16 20.30 -7.91 2.99
CA LYS A 16 21.31 -6.87 3.26
C LYS A 16 22.42 -6.86 2.22
N GLU A 17 22.78 -8.02 1.70
CA GLU A 17 23.80 -8.17 0.66
C GLU A 17 23.39 -7.53 -0.66
N ASN A 18 22.10 -7.55 -0.97
CA ASN A 18 21.54 -6.94 -2.17
C ASN A 18 21.21 -5.44 -2.02
N MET A 19 21.35 -4.87 -0.84
CA MET A 19 21.03 -3.45 -0.57
C MET A 19 21.68 -2.47 -1.57
N PRO A 20 22.97 -2.62 -1.98
CA PRO A 20 23.57 -1.74 -2.99
C PRO A 20 22.85 -1.78 -4.35
N LYS A 21 22.28 -2.92 -4.75
CA LYS A 21 21.53 -3.05 -6.01
C LYS A 21 20.17 -2.33 -5.92
N PHE A 22 19.52 -2.37 -4.75
CA PHE A 22 18.30 -1.57 -4.51
C PHE A 22 18.62 -0.08 -4.55
N ASP A 23 19.72 0.35 -3.93
CA ASP A 23 20.18 1.73 -3.97
C ASP A 23 20.39 2.22 -5.41
N GLU A 24 21.06 1.41 -6.25
CA GLU A 24 21.30 1.72 -7.66
C GLU A 24 19.97 1.86 -8.44
N PHE A 25 19.07 0.90 -8.25
CA PHE A 25 17.74 0.94 -8.87
C PHE A 25 16.98 2.22 -8.50
N TRP A 26 16.90 2.52 -7.18
CA TRP A 26 16.13 3.67 -6.72
C TRP A 26 16.79 5.00 -7.11
N LYS A 27 18.12 5.11 -7.15
CA LYS A 27 18.80 6.30 -7.67
C LYS A 27 18.44 6.55 -9.13
N LYS A 28 18.59 5.55 -10.00
CA LYS A 28 18.26 5.66 -11.41
C LYS A 28 16.79 5.99 -11.65
N ALA A 29 15.90 5.33 -10.93
CA ALA A 29 14.48 5.62 -11.00
C ALA A 29 14.15 7.05 -10.54
N THR A 30 14.79 7.51 -9.46
CA THR A 30 14.61 8.87 -8.93
C THR A 30 15.01 9.93 -9.94
N ASP A 31 16.16 9.78 -10.59
CA ASP A 31 16.64 10.74 -11.60
C ASP A 31 15.61 10.91 -12.73
N ILE A 32 15.11 9.79 -13.28
CA ILE A 32 14.07 9.80 -14.32
C ILE A 32 12.78 10.49 -13.84
N HIS A 33 12.34 10.16 -12.62
CA HIS A 33 11.09 10.69 -12.09
C HIS A 33 11.17 12.16 -11.71
N ALA A 34 12.35 12.63 -11.29
CA ALA A 34 12.60 14.03 -11.03
C ALA A 34 12.49 14.87 -12.33
N GLU A 35 13.04 14.39 -13.44
CA GLU A 35 12.91 15.04 -14.76
C GLU A 35 11.44 15.10 -15.22
N LEU A 36 10.63 14.07 -14.92
CA LEU A 36 9.20 14.02 -15.25
C LEU A 36 8.33 14.84 -14.29
N GLY A 37 8.88 15.38 -13.21
CA GLY A 37 8.16 16.14 -12.19
C GLY A 37 7.17 15.30 -11.39
N VAL A 38 7.45 14.00 -11.19
CA VAL A 38 6.66 13.07 -10.37
C VAL A 38 6.82 13.42 -8.90
N SER A 39 5.72 13.39 -8.16
CA SER A 39 5.73 13.74 -6.72
C SER A 39 5.87 12.53 -5.80
N CYS A 40 5.41 11.35 -6.24
CA CYS A 40 5.40 10.14 -5.45
C CYS A 40 5.87 8.93 -6.27
N MET A 41 6.68 8.08 -5.66
CA MET A 41 7.09 6.78 -6.21
C MET A 41 6.67 5.71 -5.22
N VAL A 42 5.92 4.70 -5.67
CA VAL A 42 5.31 3.69 -4.79
C VAL A 42 5.68 2.29 -5.27
N GLN A 43 6.09 1.44 -4.34
CA GLN A 43 6.34 0.02 -4.63
C GLN A 43 5.07 -0.79 -4.30
N PRO A 44 4.44 -1.46 -5.30
CA PRO A 44 3.20 -2.21 -5.07
C PRO A 44 3.42 -3.71 -4.86
N SER A 45 4.64 -4.19 -4.83
CA SER A 45 4.94 -5.62 -4.75
C SER A 45 5.50 -6.01 -3.41
N LEU A 46 4.86 -7.00 -2.76
CA LEU A 46 5.31 -7.57 -1.50
C LEU A 46 6.56 -8.44 -1.74
N PRO A 47 7.71 -8.13 -1.10
CA PRO A 47 8.83 -9.06 -1.02
C PRO A 47 8.45 -10.33 -0.26
N ARG A 48 9.27 -11.38 -0.43
CA ARG A 48 9.08 -12.61 0.35
C ARG A 48 9.34 -12.33 1.83
N ILE A 49 8.33 -12.57 2.68
CA ILE A 49 8.36 -12.41 4.12
C ILE A 49 7.88 -13.72 4.75
N GLU A 50 8.74 -14.39 5.49
CA GLU A 50 8.43 -15.64 6.19
C GLU A 50 8.33 -15.46 7.71
N ASN A 51 8.99 -14.43 8.24
CA ASN A 51 9.03 -14.12 9.65
C ASN A 51 9.23 -12.61 9.89
N GLU A 52 9.19 -12.18 11.16
CA GLU A 52 9.34 -10.77 11.53
C GLU A 52 10.73 -10.19 11.17
N ASP A 53 11.79 -11.00 11.15
CA ASP A 53 13.15 -10.52 10.85
C ASP A 53 13.30 -10.22 9.35
N ASP A 54 12.64 -10.99 8.47
CA ASP A 54 12.56 -10.65 7.04
C ASP A 54 11.88 -9.30 6.83
N ALA A 55 10.78 -9.05 7.55
CA ALA A 55 10.07 -7.77 7.47
C ALA A 55 10.94 -6.59 7.93
N LYS A 56 11.80 -6.77 8.93
CA LYS A 56 12.75 -5.74 9.36
C LYS A 56 13.79 -5.43 8.29
N VAL A 57 14.36 -6.46 7.65
CA VAL A 57 15.33 -6.27 6.56
C VAL A 57 14.67 -5.54 5.39
N VAL A 58 13.46 -5.91 5.00
CA VAL A 58 12.70 -5.21 3.95
C VAL A 58 12.44 -3.75 4.34
N SER A 59 12.08 -3.50 5.60
CA SER A 59 11.87 -2.13 6.11
C SER A 59 13.14 -1.27 6.04
N GLU A 60 14.31 -1.85 6.31
CA GLU A 60 15.60 -1.17 6.13
C GLU A 60 15.82 -0.76 4.66
N ILE A 61 15.49 -1.64 3.69
CA ILE A 61 15.57 -1.36 2.26
C ILE A 61 14.58 -0.24 1.86
N PHE A 62 13.35 -0.27 2.40
CA PHE A 62 12.36 0.78 2.18
C PHE A 62 12.83 2.14 2.72
N ASN A 63 13.42 2.17 3.92
CA ASN A 63 14.00 3.39 4.48
C ASN A 63 15.10 3.97 3.59
N ARG A 64 15.93 3.13 2.98
CA ARG A 64 16.98 3.60 2.05
C ARG A 64 16.37 4.14 0.75
N ALA A 65 15.36 3.46 0.20
CA ALA A 65 14.64 3.96 -0.96
C ALA A 65 14.05 5.35 -0.70
N GLY A 66 13.37 5.50 0.44
CA GLY A 66 12.82 6.79 0.88
C GLY A 66 13.87 7.88 1.08
N GLU A 67 15.04 7.53 1.65
CA GLU A 67 16.14 8.47 1.80
C GLU A 67 16.71 8.94 0.45
N ILE A 68 16.76 8.05 -0.53
CA ILE A 68 17.25 8.37 -1.89
C ILE A 68 16.27 9.32 -2.57
N THR A 69 14.98 8.99 -2.61
CA THR A 69 13.96 9.78 -3.32
C THR A 69 13.71 11.13 -2.65
N LYS A 70 13.79 11.19 -1.31
CA LYS A 70 13.63 12.43 -0.53
C LYS A 70 14.63 13.51 -0.94
N LYS A 71 15.87 13.16 -1.34
CA LYS A 71 16.89 14.11 -1.80
C LYS A 71 16.47 14.85 -3.07
N ALA A 72 15.61 14.24 -3.88
CA ALA A 72 15.02 14.84 -5.08
C ALA A 72 13.63 15.48 -4.82
N GLY A 73 13.18 15.53 -3.57
CA GLY A 73 11.86 16.05 -3.21
C GLY A 73 10.70 15.12 -3.58
N ILE A 74 10.98 13.84 -3.82
CA ILE A 74 9.97 12.84 -4.18
C ILE A 74 9.64 12.00 -2.95
N LEU A 75 8.35 11.80 -2.66
CA LEU A 75 7.91 10.88 -1.62
C LEU A 75 8.05 9.44 -2.10
N TRP A 76 8.59 8.58 -1.26
CA TRP A 76 8.61 7.15 -1.50
C TRP A 76 7.60 6.45 -0.62
N GLY A 77 6.91 5.45 -1.19
CA GLY A 77 5.90 4.72 -0.44
C GLY A 77 5.77 3.26 -0.80
N TYR A 78 5.01 2.57 0.03
CA TYR A 78 4.60 1.19 -0.18
C TYR A 78 3.08 1.11 -0.34
N HIS A 79 2.62 0.26 -1.26
CA HIS A 79 1.22 -0.03 -1.53
C HIS A 79 0.92 -1.48 -1.16
N ASN A 80 -0.09 -1.69 -0.34
CA ASN A 80 -0.51 -3.00 0.12
C ASN A 80 -1.44 -3.72 -0.84
N HIS A 81 -1.35 -5.05 -0.81
CA HIS A 81 -2.42 -5.95 -1.23
C HIS A 81 -2.97 -6.70 0.00
N SER A 82 -3.68 -7.81 -0.21
CA SER A 82 -4.25 -8.59 0.90
C SER A 82 -3.22 -9.43 1.66
N ASN A 83 -2.07 -9.72 1.06
CA ASN A 83 -1.05 -10.58 1.68
C ASN A 83 -0.33 -9.90 2.84
N GLU A 84 -0.24 -8.58 2.86
CA GLU A 84 0.34 -7.78 3.93
C GLU A 84 -0.44 -7.90 5.24
N PHE A 85 -1.69 -8.28 5.14
CA PHE A 85 -2.56 -8.56 6.29
C PHE A 85 -2.50 -10.03 6.76
N LYS A 86 -1.54 -10.80 6.28
CA LYS A 86 -1.15 -12.07 6.88
C LYS A 86 -0.24 -11.82 8.07
N ARG A 87 -0.35 -12.71 9.08
CA ARG A 87 0.51 -12.65 10.25
C ARG A 87 1.72 -13.53 10.06
N VAL A 88 2.87 -13.03 10.48
CA VAL A 88 4.12 -13.78 10.57
C VAL A 88 4.58 -13.86 12.03
N LEU A 89 5.30 -14.92 12.34
CA LEU A 89 5.87 -15.17 13.65
C LEU A 89 7.30 -14.66 13.73
N LYS A 90 7.86 -14.59 14.93
CA LYS A 90 9.30 -14.41 15.10
C LYS A 90 10.06 -15.57 14.51
N ALA A 91 11.29 -15.33 14.07
CA ALA A 91 12.15 -16.40 13.56
C ALA A 91 12.31 -17.54 14.58
N GLY A 92 12.09 -18.77 14.13
CA GLY A 92 12.15 -19.97 14.97
C GLY A 92 10.88 -20.27 15.78
N GLU A 93 9.90 -19.38 15.87
CA GLU A 93 8.61 -19.70 16.46
C GLU A 93 7.78 -20.59 15.53
N LYS A 94 6.96 -21.46 16.14
CA LYS A 94 6.04 -22.35 15.40
C LYS A 94 4.60 -21.94 15.62
N PRO A 95 3.73 -22.13 14.62
CA PRO A 95 2.29 -21.99 14.80
C PRO A 95 1.78 -22.86 15.93
N GLU A 96 0.73 -22.42 16.61
CA GLU A 96 0.06 -23.24 17.61
C GLU A 96 -0.51 -24.51 16.98
N GLN A 97 -0.28 -25.65 17.66
CA GLN A 97 -1.00 -26.86 17.34
C GLN A 97 -2.42 -26.74 17.95
N ASN A 98 -3.44 -26.88 17.13
CA ASN A 98 -4.85 -26.72 17.53
C ASN A 98 -5.18 -25.32 18.11
N PRO A 99 -5.03 -24.24 17.33
CA PRO A 99 -5.37 -22.89 17.78
C PRO A 99 -6.87 -22.82 18.10
N ASN A 100 -7.20 -22.07 19.13
CA ASN A 100 -8.60 -21.73 19.39
C ASN A 100 -9.16 -20.94 18.19
N PRO A 101 -10.18 -21.45 17.48
CA PRO A 101 -10.69 -20.79 16.26
C PRO A 101 -11.32 -19.42 16.53
N TRP A 102 -11.59 -19.08 17.78
CA TRP A 102 -12.17 -17.81 18.22
C TRP A 102 -11.11 -16.83 18.76
N ALA A 103 -9.87 -17.26 18.90
CA ALA A 103 -8.77 -16.40 19.33
C ALA A 103 -8.08 -15.79 18.09
N PRO A 104 -7.59 -14.54 18.17
CA PRO A 104 -6.75 -13.98 17.12
C PRO A 104 -5.53 -14.87 16.86
N PRO A 105 -5.19 -15.15 15.60
CA PRO A 105 -3.97 -15.91 15.28
C PRO A 105 -2.73 -15.23 15.89
N LYS A 106 -1.75 -16.04 16.33
CA LYS A 106 -0.45 -15.54 16.77
C LYS A 106 0.27 -14.81 15.65
N GLY A 107 1.20 -13.95 16.03
CA GLY A 107 2.07 -13.20 15.10
C GLY A 107 1.58 -11.80 14.84
N THR A 108 2.38 -11.08 14.07
CA THR A 108 2.17 -9.67 13.72
C THR A 108 1.85 -9.56 12.22
N TYR A 109 0.94 -8.68 11.84
CA TYR A 109 0.67 -8.40 10.43
C TYR A 109 1.92 -7.85 9.74
N ILE A 110 2.17 -8.26 8.51
CA ILE A 110 3.31 -7.76 7.72
C ILE A 110 3.19 -6.25 7.54
N GLU A 111 2.00 -5.73 7.22
CA GLU A 111 1.75 -4.29 7.09
C GLU A 111 2.09 -3.54 8.39
N GLU A 112 1.70 -4.08 9.53
CA GLU A 112 2.03 -3.49 10.84
C GLU A 112 3.54 -3.47 11.09
N LEU A 113 4.27 -4.52 10.70
CA LEU A 113 5.72 -4.56 10.80
C LEU A 113 6.38 -3.50 9.93
N PHE A 114 5.90 -3.30 8.70
CA PHE A 114 6.39 -2.23 7.83
C PHE A 114 6.13 -0.84 8.43
N LEU A 115 4.90 -0.60 8.90
CA LEU A 115 4.53 0.67 9.54
C LEU A 115 5.41 0.98 10.77
N LYS A 116 5.75 -0.03 11.58
CA LYS A 116 6.53 0.13 12.81
C LYS A 116 8.04 0.23 12.58
N ASN A 117 8.57 -0.45 11.56
CA ASN A 117 10.02 -0.54 11.32
C ASN A 117 10.52 0.46 10.27
N THR A 118 9.64 1.22 9.62
CA THR A 118 10.04 2.27 8.68
C THR A 118 9.94 3.66 9.29
N ASP A 119 10.88 4.52 8.89
CA ASP A 119 10.96 5.92 9.30
C ASP A 119 9.82 6.72 8.63
N PRO A 120 8.92 7.36 9.39
CA PRO A 120 7.81 8.13 8.84
C PRO A 120 8.23 9.34 7.99
N ASP A 121 9.46 9.83 8.18
CA ASP A 121 10.01 10.92 7.38
C ASP A 121 10.58 10.47 6.02
N LYS A 122 10.68 9.16 5.80
CA LYS A 122 11.25 8.56 4.60
C LYS A 122 10.24 7.72 3.82
N VAL A 123 9.35 7.03 4.53
CA VAL A 123 8.43 6.06 3.96
C VAL A 123 7.00 6.43 4.30
N MET A 124 6.21 6.69 3.27
CA MET A 124 4.76 6.78 3.37
C MET A 124 4.10 5.46 2.96
N PHE A 125 2.78 5.36 3.19
CA PHE A 125 1.98 4.24 2.71
C PHE A 125 0.82 4.74 1.84
N GLU A 126 0.57 4.00 0.77
CA GLU A 126 -0.63 4.12 -0.06
C GLU A 126 -1.54 2.96 0.30
N LEU A 127 -2.62 3.24 1.03
CA LEU A 127 -3.55 2.21 1.47
C LEU A 127 -4.50 1.84 0.33
N ASP A 128 -4.41 0.62 -0.18
CA ASP A 128 -5.46 0.05 -1.01
C ASP A 128 -6.60 -0.44 -0.12
N VAL A 129 -7.73 0.25 -0.22
CA VAL A 129 -8.88 0.02 0.65
C VAL A 129 -9.60 -1.30 0.33
N TYR A 130 -9.62 -1.73 -0.94
CA TYR A 130 -10.22 -3.00 -1.35
C TYR A 130 -9.38 -4.19 -0.89
N TRP A 131 -8.06 -4.12 -1.09
CA TRP A 131 -7.19 -5.19 -0.67
C TRP A 131 -7.08 -5.31 0.85
N ALA A 132 -7.25 -4.22 1.61
CA ALA A 132 -7.41 -4.29 3.06
C ALA A 132 -8.65 -5.10 3.44
N VAL A 133 -9.81 -4.83 2.82
CA VAL A 133 -11.05 -5.61 3.04
C VAL A 133 -10.88 -7.06 2.61
N MET A 134 -10.18 -7.35 1.50
CA MET A 134 -9.86 -8.71 1.07
C MET A 134 -8.91 -9.41 2.05
N GLY A 135 -8.06 -8.67 2.75
CA GLY A 135 -7.25 -9.12 3.87
C GLY A 135 -8.02 -9.24 5.19
N GLN A 136 -9.35 -9.11 5.15
CA GLN A 136 -10.23 -9.14 6.33
C GLN A 136 -9.93 -8.04 7.36
N GLN A 137 -9.53 -6.86 6.87
CA GLN A 137 -9.23 -5.69 7.68
C GLN A 137 -10.18 -4.53 7.34
N ASP A 138 -10.43 -3.68 8.33
CA ASP A 138 -11.14 -2.42 8.11
C ASP A 138 -10.12 -1.31 7.77
N PRO A 139 -10.16 -0.73 6.56
CA PRO A 139 -9.25 0.35 6.17
C PRO A 139 -9.41 1.60 7.04
N VAL A 140 -10.60 1.84 7.62
CA VAL A 140 -10.84 2.96 8.53
C VAL A 140 -10.06 2.76 9.83
N GLU A 141 -10.12 1.56 10.40
CA GLU A 141 -9.36 1.21 11.61
C GLU A 141 -7.84 1.36 11.40
N TRP A 142 -7.32 0.93 10.25
CA TRP A 142 -5.90 1.12 9.93
C TRP A 142 -5.52 2.59 9.84
N MET A 143 -6.33 3.42 9.21
CA MET A 143 -6.11 4.87 9.17
C MET A 143 -6.18 5.53 10.55
N GLU A 144 -7.06 5.05 11.43
CA GLU A 144 -7.18 5.52 12.82
C GLU A 144 -5.96 5.17 13.67
N ASN A 145 -5.49 3.93 13.55
CA ASN A 145 -4.36 3.44 14.32
C ASN A 145 -3.01 4.03 13.85
N TYR A 146 -2.90 4.44 12.58
CA TYR A 146 -1.67 4.95 11.96
C TYR A 146 -1.89 6.25 11.16
N PRO A 147 -2.45 7.33 11.77
CA PRO A 147 -2.95 8.49 11.05
C PRO A 147 -1.88 9.26 10.26
N ASN A 148 -0.61 9.18 10.66
CA ASN A 148 0.48 9.89 10.02
C ASN A 148 1.26 9.06 8.99
N ARG A 149 0.88 7.79 8.80
CA ARG A 149 1.61 6.87 7.93
C ARG A 149 0.99 6.77 6.54
N PHE A 150 -0.33 6.74 6.44
CA PHE A 150 -1.05 6.71 5.18
C PHE A 150 -1.15 8.14 4.62
N LYS A 151 -0.55 8.36 3.44
CA LYS A 151 -0.55 9.65 2.75
C LYS A 151 -1.34 9.62 1.46
N LEU A 152 -1.50 8.45 0.88
CA LEU A 152 -2.27 8.21 -0.33
C LEU A 152 -3.28 7.09 -0.09
N LEU A 153 -4.38 7.11 -0.83
CA LEU A 153 -5.29 5.97 -0.95
C LEU A 153 -5.30 5.44 -2.36
N HIS A 154 -5.44 4.13 -2.47
CA HIS A 154 -5.83 3.46 -3.70
C HIS A 154 -7.29 3.07 -3.57
N ILE A 155 -8.15 3.79 -4.29
CA ILE A 155 -9.61 3.59 -4.29
C ILE A 155 -9.93 2.53 -5.31
N LYS A 156 -10.24 1.37 -4.80
CA LYS A 156 -10.54 0.16 -5.55
C LYS A 156 -11.79 -0.49 -5.02
N ASP A 157 -12.52 -1.16 -5.89
CA ASP A 157 -13.60 -2.08 -5.58
C ASP A 157 -13.34 -3.38 -6.36
N ARG A 158 -14.18 -4.37 -6.22
CA ARG A 158 -14.05 -5.61 -6.97
C ARG A 158 -14.00 -5.38 -8.49
N TRP A 159 -14.78 -4.41 -8.96
CA TRP A 159 -14.87 -4.00 -10.36
C TRP A 159 -15.02 -2.48 -10.42
N ILE A 160 -16.19 -2.00 -10.84
CA ILE A 160 -16.53 -0.57 -10.84
C ILE A 160 -16.71 -0.09 -9.41
N ILE A 161 -16.23 1.09 -9.11
CA ILE A 161 -16.36 1.70 -7.79
C ILE A 161 -17.85 1.81 -7.39
N GLY A 162 -18.19 1.26 -6.23
CA GLY A 162 -19.55 1.25 -5.69
C GLY A 162 -20.43 0.07 -6.12
N ASP A 163 -20.05 -0.71 -7.14
CA ASP A 163 -20.89 -1.80 -7.69
C ASP A 163 -20.96 -3.02 -6.76
N SER A 164 -19.96 -3.29 -5.94
CA SER A 164 -19.92 -4.48 -5.11
C SER A 164 -20.80 -4.40 -3.87
N GLY A 165 -21.02 -3.20 -3.36
CA GLY A 165 -21.65 -2.99 -2.05
C GLY A 165 -20.81 -3.41 -0.85
N MET A 166 -19.57 -3.87 -1.06
CA MET A 166 -18.66 -4.33 0.00
C MET A 166 -17.90 -3.19 0.67
N MET A 167 -17.70 -2.08 -0.04
CA MET A 167 -16.84 -0.99 0.37
C MET A 167 -17.63 0.13 1.02
N ASN A 168 -17.26 0.49 2.25
CA ASN A 168 -17.87 1.64 2.94
C ASN A 168 -17.14 2.94 2.56
N PHE A 169 -17.22 3.33 1.28
CA PHE A 169 -16.57 4.54 0.77
C PHE A 169 -16.89 5.81 1.56
N PRO A 170 -18.15 6.05 2.02
CA PRO A 170 -18.45 7.22 2.85
C PRO A 170 -17.54 7.33 4.09
N ASN A 171 -17.37 6.25 4.85
CA ASN A 171 -16.53 6.26 6.04
C ASN A 171 -15.03 6.30 5.69
N ILE A 172 -14.62 5.63 4.62
CA ILE A 172 -13.24 5.65 4.12
C ILE A 172 -12.83 7.09 3.76
N PHE A 173 -13.61 7.78 2.91
CA PHE A 173 -13.31 9.16 2.53
C PHE A 173 -13.39 10.13 3.69
N LYS A 174 -14.37 9.98 4.59
CA LYS A 174 -14.46 10.78 5.80
C LYS A 174 -13.17 10.69 6.61
N LYS A 175 -12.71 9.47 6.91
CA LYS A 175 -11.48 9.25 7.68
C LYS A 175 -10.24 9.76 6.94
N ALA A 176 -10.15 9.54 5.63
CA ALA A 176 -9.06 10.04 4.81
C ALA A 176 -8.89 11.56 4.92
N TYR A 177 -9.99 12.31 4.86
CA TYR A 177 -9.95 13.76 5.04
C TYR A 177 -9.60 14.18 6.47
N GLU A 178 -10.08 13.45 7.48
CA GLU A 178 -9.74 13.70 8.89
C GLU A 178 -8.24 13.57 9.15
N ILE A 179 -7.58 12.58 8.56
CA ILE A 179 -6.12 12.37 8.74
C ILE A 179 -5.26 13.19 7.78
N GLY A 180 -5.85 13.99 6.88
CA GLY A 180 -5.13 14.84 5.94
C GLY A 180 -4.40 14.09 4.84
N ILE A 181 -5.10 13.14 4.18
CA ILE A 181 -4.59 12.42 3.01
C ILE A 181 -4.20 13.41 1.91
N LEU A 182 -3.09 13.15 1.21
CA LEU A 182 -2.62 14.04 0.12
C LEU A 182 -3.39 13.85 -1.18
N GLY A 183 -3.95 12.67 -1.40
CA GLY A 183 -4.70 12.34 -2.59
C GLY A 183 -5.08 10.87 -2.67
N TYR A 184 -5.79 10.52 -3.73
CA TYR A 184 -6.15 9.14 -4.01
C TYR A 184 -6.06 8.84 -5.51
N TYR A 185 -5.86 7.58 -5.82
CA TYR A 185 -5.87 7.03 -7.17
C TYR A 185 -6.96 5.99 -7.29
N VAL A 186 -7.59 5.92 -8.45
CA VAL A 186 -8.68 4.96 -8.72
C VAL A 186 -8.15 3.86 -9.62
N GLU A 187 -8.33 2.61 -9.21
CA GLU A 187 -7.93 1.46 -10.00
C GLU A 187 -9.12 0.62 -10.46
N LEU A 188 -9.06 0.19 -11.73
CA LEU A 188 -9.95 -0.79 -12.32
C LEU A 188 -9.13 -1.90 -12.98
N GLU A 189 -9.18 -3.11 -12.43
CA GLU A 189 -8.49 -4.28 -13.02
C GLU A 189 -9.33 -5.05 -14.04
N GLY A 190 -10.53 -4.61 -14.33
CA GLY A 190 -11.41 -5.24 -15.30
C GLY A 190 -12.87 -5.26 -14.88
N ASP A 191 -13.70 -5.92 -15.68
CA ASP A 191 -15.11 -6.13 -15.37
C ASP A 191 -15.63 -7.44 -15.96
N LYS A 192 -16.18 -8.31 -15.12
CA LYS A 192 -16.75 -9.60 -15.54
C LYS A 192 -18.11 -9.49 -16.22
N LYS A 193 -18.71 -8.30 -16.25
CA LYS A 193 -20.02 -8.07 -16.88
C LYS A 193 -19.92 -7.79 -18.38
N GLY A 194 -18.75 -8.01 -18.99
CA GLY A 194 -18.53 -7.85 -20.43
C GLY A 194 -18.43 -6.39 -20.90
N ARG A 195 -18.29 -5.43 -20.00
CA ARG A 195 -18.00 -4.03 -20.33
C ARG A 195 -16.53 -3.85 -20.67
N THR A 196 -16.22 -2.86 -21.48
CA THR A 196 -14.84 -2.46 -21.73
C THR A 196 -14.23 -1.80 -20.48
N GLN A 197 -12.91 -1.78 -20.37
CA GLN A 197 -12.23 -1.06 -19.29
C GLN A 197 -12.59 0.42 -19.31
N PHE A 198 -12.74 1.02 -20.48
CA PHE A 198 -13.11 2.42 -20.64
C PHE A 198 -14.50 2.71 -20.01
N GLU A 199 -15.51 1.91 -20.35
CA GLU A 199 -16.84 2.03 -19.73
C GLU A 199 -16.81 1.85 -18.21
N GLY A 200 -15.94 0.96 -17.72
CA GLY A 200 -15.73 0.76 -16.29
C GLY A 200 -15.11 1.99 -15.60
N VAL A 201 -14.13 2.62 -16.24
CA VAL A 201 -13.51 3.86 -15.73
C VAL A 201 -14.52 5.01 -15.72
N GLU A 202 -15.28 5.19 -16.81
CA GLU A 202 -16.33 6.23 -16.87
C GLU A 202 -17.36 6.08 -15.75
N LYS A 203 -17.81 4.84 -15.49
CA LYS A 203 -18.79 4.59 -14.41
C LYS A 203 -18.20 4.80 -13.02
N SER A 204 -16.96 4.39 -12.80
CA SER A 204 -16.25 4.65 -11.55
C SER A 204 -16.09 6.16 -11.30
N ALA A 205 -15.73 6.91 -12.33
CA ALA A 205 -15.63 8.37 -12.26
C ALA A 205 -17.00 9.02 -11.98
N ALA A 206 -18.03 8.59 -12.69
CA ALA A 206 -19.40 9.11 -12.49
C ALA A 206 -19.90 8.84 -11.06
N TYR A 207 -19.65 7.66 -10.51
CA TYR A 207 -19.98 7.33 -9.13
C TYR A 207 -19.28 8.28 -8.14
N LEU A 208 -17.98 8.47 -8.27
CA LEU A 208 -17.21 9.32 -7.36
C LEU A 208 -17.60 10.81 -7.49
N GLN A 209 -17.83 11.29 -8.72
CA GLN A 209 -18.25 12.67 -8.98
C GLN A 209 -19.65 12.98 -8.41
N ALA A 210 -20.55 12.01 -8.42
CA ALA A 210 -21.89 12.16 -7.85
C ALA A 210 -21.93 11.92 -6.33
N ALA A 211 -20.90 11.38 -5.74
CA ALA A 211 -20.85 11.00 -4.34
C ALA A 211 -20.69 12.21 -3.42
N PRO A 212 -21.62 12.47 -2.48
CA PRO A 212 -21.58 13.65 -1.61
C PRO A 212 -20.44 13.62 -0.58
N PHE A 213 -19.79 12.48 -0.41
CA PHE A 213 -18.67 12.28 0.52
C PHE A 213 -17.29 12.47 -0.14
N VAL A 214 -17.22 12.65 -1.46
CA VAL A 214 -15.97 12.96 -2.19
C VAL A 214 -15.86 14.49 -2.33
N LYS A 215 -14.68 15.05 -1.99
CA LYS A 215 -14.40 16.49 -2.03
C LYS A 215 -13.40 16.80 -3.13
#